data_82e3f6757ff78a70d59a806ec236c91b
#
_entry.id   82e3f6757ff78a70d59a806ec236c91b
#
_cell.length_a   1.000
_cell.length_b   1.000
_cell.length_c   1.000
_cell.angle_alpha   90.00
_cell.angle_beta   90.00
_cell.angle_gamma   90.00
#
_symmetry.space_group_name_H-M   'P 1'
#
loop_
_entity.id
_entity.type
_entity.pdbx_description
1 polymer ?
#
loop_
_entity_poly.entity_id
_entity_poly.type
_entity_poly.pdbx_seq_one_letter_code
_entity_poly.pdbx_strand_id
1 'polypeptide(L)'
;MATIKEIAQRAGVSTTTVSNVIHGKTKKVSPANIQKIENLIREMGYVQKMGLRVLNKEKSQLIAVVINYHKDFKDSIIGDPFYGKIIGFIEKYVQELGYYLMLYSAKDTDKIFQMVMGWDVDGVIAISFSKSNCEKIYQLINKPIVSIDAYGELDAGQENHVLNIGLDDESGGYLMTKYLLECGYEHIQ
;
A
#
# COMPACT_ATOMS: atom_id res chain seq x y z
N MET A 1 -3.05 -21.04 -20.76
CA MET A 1 -3.40 -20.50 -19.44
C MET A 1 -4.86 -20.86 -19.20
N ALA A 2 -5.17 -21.53 -18.11
CA ALA A 2 -6.53 -21.99 -17.81
C ALA A 2 -7.53 -20.81 -17.74
N THR A 3 -8.76 -21.04 -18.15
CA THR A 3 -9.83 -20.06 -18.15
C THR A 3 -11.00 -20.51 -17.28
N ILE A 4 -11.80 -19.57 -16.78
CA ILE A 4 -13.03 -19.88 -16.01
C ILE A 4 -13.95 -20.81 -16.83
N LYS A 5 -13.99 -20.64 -18.15
CA LYS A 5 -14.81 -21.47 -19.06
C LYS A 5 -14.36 -22.92 -19.06
N GLU A 6 -13.07 -23.17 -19.13
CA GLU A 6 -12.51 -24.55 -19.10
C GLU A 6 -12.71 -25.22 -17.74
N ILE A 7 -12.55 -24.47 -16.64
CA ILE A 7 -12.85 -24.97 -15.29
C ILE A 7 -14.32 -25.33 -15.17
N ALA A 8 -15.23 -24.47 -15.63
CA ALA A 8 -16.67 -24.70 -15.60
C ALA A 8 -17.06 -25.96 -16.40
N GLN A 9 -16.47 -26.14 -17.57
CA GLN A 9 -16.68 -27.32 -18.41
C GLN A 9 -16.22 -28.62 -17.71
N ARG A 10 -15.01 -28.61 -17.11
CA ARG A 10 -14.50 -29.78 -16.39
C ARG A 10 -15.25 -30.05 -15.08
N ALA A 11 -15.70 -29.02 -14.41
CA ALA A 11 -16.49 -29.15 -13.19
C ALA A 11 -17.94 -29.59 -13.46
N GLY A 12 -18.46 -29.41 -14.68
CA GLY A 12 -19.87 -29.66 -15.02
C GLY A 12 -20.81 -28.63 -14.42
N VAL A 13 -20.37 -27.36 -14.32
CA VAL A 13 -21.14 -26.26 -13.72
C VAL A 13 -21.12 -25.03 -14.65
N SER A 14 -21.90 -24.00 -14.32
CA SER A 14 -21.86 -22.74 -15.05
C SER A 14 -20.60 -21.93 -14.73
N THR A 15 -20.17 -21.06 -15.64
CA THR A 15 -19.08 -20.10 -15.41
C THR A 15 -19.40 -19.18 -14.23
N THR A 16 -20.67 -18.84 -14.01
CA THR A 16 -21.12 -18.06 -12.85
C THR A 16 -20.86 -18.80 -11.54
N THR A 17 -21.07 -20.13 -11.50
CA THR A 17 -20.79 -20.95 -10.31
C THR A 17 -19.31 -20.96 -10.01
N VAL A 18 -18.43 -21.13 -11.00
CA VAL A 18 -16.96 -21.05 -10.84
C VAL A 18 -16.57 -19.67 -10.34
N SER A 19 -17.09 -18.60 -10.95
CA SER A 19 -16.84 -17.23 -10.54
C SER A 19 -17.25 -17.00 -9.07
N ASN A 20 -18.42 -17.49 -8.67
CA ASN A 20 -18.88 -17.38 -7.29
C ASN A 20 -17.94 -18.06 -6.28
N VAL A 21 -17.38 -19.23 -6.62
CA VAL A 21 -16.40 -19.92 -5.77
C VAL A 21 -15.12 -19.12 -5.68
N ILE A 22 -14.59 -18.63 -6.81
CA ILE A 22 -13.37 -17.81 -6.86
C ILE A 22 -13.50 -16.56 -5.98
N HIS A 23 -14.69 -15.95 -5.92
CA HIS A 23 -14.97 -14.73 -5.17
C HIS A 23 -15.56 -14.95 -3.77
N GLY A 24 -15.55 -16.20 -3.27
CA GLY A 24 -16.07 -16.54 -1.93
C GLY A 24 -17.58 -16.40 -1.77
N LYS A 25 -18.34 -16.19 -2.86
CA LYS A 25 -19.82 -16.09 -2.85
C LYS A 25 -20.47 -17.47 -2.86
N THR A 26 -20.13 -18.30 -1.88
CA THR A 26 -20.43 -19.76 -1.90
C THR A 26 -21.79 -20.13 -1.33
N LYS A 27 -22.59 -19.18 -0.78
CA LYS A 27 -23.88 -19.46 -0.11
C LYS A 27 -24.89 -20.30 -0.94
N LYS A 28 -24.78 -20.24 -2.27
CA LYS A 28 -25.66 -20.97 -3.19
C LYS A 28 -24.95 -22.10 -3.95
N VAL A 29 -23.75 -22.49 -3.54
CA VAL A 29 -22.94 -23.55 -4.17
C VAL A 29 -22.81 -24.70 -3.20
N SER A 30 -23.05 -25.94 -3.66
CA SER A 30 -22.90 -27.10 -2.79
C SER A 30 -21.42 -27.31 -2.37
N PRO A 31 -21.18 -27.82 -1.14
CA PRO A 31 -19.80 -28.08 -0.67
C PRO A 31 -19.00 -28.97 -1.63
N ALA A 32 -19.63 -29.97 -2.22
CA ALA A 32 -18.98 -30.86 -3.19
C ALA A 32 -18.50 -30.11 -4.45
N ASN A 33 -19.31 -29.17 -4.95
CA ASN A 33 -18.92 -28.35 -6.10
C ASN A 33 -17.84 -27.34 -5.75
N ILE A 34 -17.87 -26.77 -4.54
CA ILE A 34 -16.80 -25.86 -4.06
C ILE A 34 -15.47 -26.60 -4.10
N GLN A 35 -15.39 -27.77 -3.43
CA GLN A 35 -14.17 -28.56 -3.36
C GLN A 35 -13.67 -29.01 -4.74
N LYS A 36 -14.60 -29.43 -5.62
CA LYS A 36 -14.28 -29.82 -7.00
C LYS A 36 -13.67 -28.66 -7.79
N ILE A 37 -14.26 -27.46 -7.69
CA ILE A 37 -13.79 -26.26 -8.39
C ILE A 37 -12.43 -25.82 -7.86
N GLU A 38 -12.23 -25.80 -6.54
CA GLU A 38 -10.96 -25.43 -5.91
C GLU A 38 -9.81 -26.38 -6.32
N ASN A 39 -10.11 -27.68 -6.41
CA ASN A 39 -9.14 -28.66 -6.89
C ASN A 39 -8.76 -28.42 -8.35
N LEU A 40 -9.75 -28.16 -9.22
CA LEU A 40 -9.51 -27.85 -10.63
C LEU A 40 -8.74 -26.54 -10.82
N ILE A 41 -9.02 -25.52 -10.02
CA ILE A 41 -8.25 -24.26 -10.01
C ILE A 41 -6.76 -24.54 -9.74
N ARG A 42 -6.46 -25.35 -8.72
CA ARG A 42 -5.08 -25.74 -8.38
C ARG A 42 -4.43 -26.60 -9.45
N GLU A 43 -5.12 -27.65 -9.91
CA GLU A 43 -4.63 -28.58 -10.92
C GLU A 43 -4.32 -27.89 -12.26
N MET A 44 -5.20 -26.98 -12.68
CA MET A 44 -5.07 -26.26 -13.96
C MET A 44 -4.18 -25.01 -13.86
N GLY A 45 -3.68 -24.66 -12.66
CA GLY A 45 -2.86 -23.47 -12.45
C GLY A 45 -3.60 -22.19 -12.83
N TYR A 46 -4.91 -22.11 -12.55
CA TYR A 46 -5.67 -20.90 -12.83
C TYR A 46 -5.32 -19.79 -11.83
N VAL A 47 -4.92 -18.66 -12.37
CA VAL A 47 -4.69 -17.43 -11.59
C VAL A 47 -5.56 -16.32 -12.14
N GLN A 48 -6.35 -15.70 -11.29
CA GLN A 48 -7.18 -14.57 -11.68
C GLN A 48 -6.29 -13.37 -12.01
N LYS A 49 -6.48 -12.81 -13.21
CA LYS A 49 -5.75 -11.58 -13.60
C LYS A 49 -6.21 -10.40 -12.78
N MET A 50 -5.27 -9.61 -12.24
CA MET A 50 -5.53 -8.41 -11.44
C MET A 50 -6.51 -7.44 -12.12
N GLY A 51 -6.36 -7.18 -13.43
CA GLY A 51 -7.27 -6.31 -14.17
C GLY A 51 -8.74 -6.76 -14.18
N LEU A 52 -9.03 -8.06 -14.02
CA LEU A 52 -10.40 -8.55 -13.89
C LEU A 52 -11.00 -8.29 -12.52
N ARG A 53 -10.19 -8.22 -11.47
CA ARG A 53 -10.64 -7.86 -10.12
C ARG A 53 -11.12 -6.41 -10.09
N VAL A 54 -10.34 -5.49 -10.66
CA VAL A 54 -10.68 -4.07 -10.76
C VAL A 54 -11.99 -3.86 -11.52
N LEU A 55 -12.16 -4.54 -12.65
CA LEU A 55 -13.41 -4.48 -13.44
C LEU A 55 -14.64 -4.96 -12.65
N ASN A 56 -14.47 -5.91 -11.75
CA ASN A 56 -15.54 -6.44 -10.90
C ASN A 56 -15.78 -5.62 -9.63
N LYS A 57 -15.15 -4.46 -9.46
CA LYS A 57 -15.18 -3.63 -8.24
C LYS A 57 -14.74 -4.39 -6.98
N GLU A 58 -13.84 -5.32 -7.12
CA GLU A 58 -13.21 -6.04 -6.03
C GLU A 58 -11.96 -5.29 -5.58
N LYS A 59 -11.54 -5.55 -4.33
CA LYS A 59 -10.28 -5.00 -3.83
C LYS A 59 -9.12 -5.45 -4.72
N SER A 60 -8.22 -4.52 -5.05
CA SER A 60 -7.03 -4.82 -5.84
C SER A 60 -6.02 -5.67 -5.07
N GLN A 61 -6.11 -5.67 -3.74
CA GLN A 61 -5.11 -6.21 -2.81
C GLN A 61 -3.72 -5.57 -3.02
N LEU A 62 -3.70 -4.33 -3.48
CA LEU A 62 -2.48 -3.59 -3.77
C LEU A 62 -2.32 -2.45 -2.77
N ILE A 63 -1.22 -2.44 -2.04
CA ILE A 63 -0.79 -1.33 -1.18
C ILE A 63 0.34 -0.60 -1.89
N ALA A 64 0.16 0.70 -2.11
CA ALA A 64 1.22 1.54 -2.66
C ALA A 64 2.10 2.07 -1.53
N VAL A 65 3.41 1.85 -1.64
CA VAL A 65 4.42 2.56 -0.86
C VAL A 65 5.00 3.64 -1.77
N VAL A 66 4.77 4.89 -1.43
CA VAL A 66 5.24 6.04 -2.19
C VAL A 66 6.28 6.80 -1.38
N ILE A 67 7.38 7.18 -2.02
CA ILE A 67 8.48 7.88 -1.37
C ILE A 67 8.78 9.16 -2.14
N ASN A 68 8.67 10.31 -1.46
CA ASN A 68 9.11 11.59 -1.99
C ASN A 68 10.49 11.90 -1.42
N TYR A 69 11.51 11.94 -2.26
CA TYR A 69 12.88 12.18 -1.84
C TYR A 69 13.47 13.45 -2.45
N HIS A 70 14.29 14.15 -1.68
CA HIS A 70 14.93 15.40 -2.11
C HIS A 70 16.42 15.24 -2.42
N LYS A 71 17.05 14.19 -1.86
CA LYS A 71 18.47 13.90 -2.09
C LYS A 71 18.68 13.06 -3.35
N ASP A 72 19.81 13.25 -4.00
CA ASP A 72 20.27 12.33 -5.03
C ASP A 72 20.89 11.11 -4.36
N PHE A 73 20.28 9.95 -4.53
CA PHE A 73 20.87 8.68 -4.13
C PHE A 73 21.82 8.21 -5.22
N LYS A 74 23.06 7.84 -4.87
CA LYS A 74 24.07 7.41 -5.85
C LYS A 74 23.65 6.19 -6.64
N ASP A 75 22.97 5.23 -5.95
CA ASP A 75 22.58 3.96 -6.56
C ASP A 75 21.05 3.85 -6.65
N SER A 76 20.39 3.73 -5.52
CA SER A 76 18.94 3.68 -5.44
C SER A 76 18.46 4.03 -4.02
N ILE A 77 17.19 4.43 -3.89
CA ILE A 77 16.58 4.70 -2.58
C ILE A 77 16.52 3.44 -1.71
N ILE A 78 16.37 2.26 -2.32
CA ILE A 78 16.33 0.97 -1.61
C ILE A 78 17.70 0.62 -1.02
N GLY A 79 18.78 1.10 -1.62
CA GLY A 79 20.16 0.94 -1.12
C GLY A 79 20.45 1.78 0.12
N ASP A 80 19.66 2.78 0.42
CA ASP A 80 19.77 3.55 1.64
C ASP A 80 19.33 2.71 2.85
N PRO A 81 20.15 2.59 3.92
CA PRO A 81 19.82 1.72 5.07
C PRO A 81 18.52 2.07 5.78
N PHE A 82 18.12 3.33 5.81
CA PHE A 82 16.86 3.77 6.44
C PHE A 82 15.66 3.31 5.60
N TYR A 83 15.61 3.70 4.33
CA TYR A 83 14.50 3.34 3.45
C TYR A 83 14.42 1.84 3.19
N GLY A 84 15.56 1.20 2.93
CA GLY A 84 15.60 -0.24 2.66
C GLY A 84 15.07 -1.07 3.83
N LYS A 85 15.38 -0.68 5.07
CA LYS A 85 14.91 -1.36 6.27
C LYS A 85 13.40 -1.16 6.48
N ILE A 86 12.89 0.05 6.33
CA ILE A 86 11.47 0.35 6.44
C ILE A 86 10.67 -0.41 5.38
N ILE A 87 11.10 -0.35 4.11
CA ILE A 87 10.46 -1.03 2.99
C ILE A 87 10.42 -2.55 3.24
N GLY A 88 11.52 -3.14 3.73
CA GLY A 88 11.57 -4.56 4.02
C GLY A 88 10.60 -5.00 5.11
N PHE A 89 10.41 -4.19 6.17
CA PHE A 89 9.38 -4.48 7.18
C PHE A 89 7.97 -4.34 6.61
N ILE A 90 7.70 -3.28 5.85
CA ILE A 90 6.38 -3.07 5.22
C ILE A 90 6.06 -4.25 4.29
N GLU A 91 7.00 -4.65 3.44
CA GLU A 91 6.83 -5.75 2.50
C GLU A 91 6.42 -7.04 3.20
N LYS A 92 7.15 -7.41 4.28
CA LYS A 92 6.84 -8.59 5.08
C LYS A 92 5.39 -8.58 5.59
N TYR A 93 4.96 -7.50 6.24
CA TYR A 93 3.61 -7.43 6.80
C TYR A 93 2.52 -7.34 5.74
N VAL A 94 2.76 -6.65 4.64
CA VAL A 94 1.85 -6.57 3.49
C VAL A 94 1.60 -7.97 2.92
N GLN A 95 2.65 -8.79 2.77
CA GLN A 95 2.53 -10.19 2.33
C GLN A 95 1.79 -11.07 3.34
N GLU A 96 2.10 -10.96 4.63
CA GLU A 96 1.43 -11.74 5.69
C GLU A 96 -0.09 -11.49 5.71
N LEU A 97 -0.50 -10.26 5.36
CA LEU A 97 -1.91 -9.87 5.24
C LEU A 97 -2.55 -10.23 3.88
N GLY A 98 -1.81 -10.87 2.98
CA GLY A 98 -2.30 -11.29 1.67
C GLY A 98 -2.42 -10.16 0.65
N TYR A 99 -1.72 -9.04 0.87
CA TYR A 99 -1.64 -7.93 -0.07
C TYR A 99 -0.35 -7.98 -0.90
N TYR A 100 -0.35 -7.26 -2.01
CA TYR A 100 0.83 -7.00 -2.83
C TYR A 100 1.34 -5.59 -2.58
N LEU A 101 2.66 -5.43 -2.61
CA LEU A 101 3.30 -4.13 -2.43
C LEU A 101 3.69 -3.56 -3.80
N MET A 102 3.31 -2.32 -4.05
CA MET A 102 3.78 -1.52 -5.18
C MET A 102 4.65 -0.39 -4.64
N LEU A 103 5.93 -0.38 -5.00
CA LEU A 103 6.85 0.67 -4.60
C LEU A 103 7.03 1.68 -5.73
N TYR A 104 6.89 2.95 -5.42
CA TYR A 104 7.17 4.05 -6.32
C TYR A 104 7.86 5.20 -5.61
N SER A 105 8.94 5.71 -6.19
CA SER A 105 9.70 6.82 -5.63
C SER A 105 10.00 7.87 -6.70
N ALA A 106 9.83 9.13 -6.34
CA ALA A 106 10.14 10.25 -7.21
C ALA A 106 10.46 11.53 -6.41
N LYS A 107 11.24 12.44 -7.00
CA LYS A 107 11.44 13.79 -6.49
C LYS A 107 10.21 14.67 -6.74
N ASP A 108 9.57 14.45 -7.87
CA ASP A 108 8.42 15.19 -8.34
C ASP A 108 7.13 14.57 -7.76
N THR A 109 6.47 15.31 -6.91
CA THR A 109 5.23 14.89 -6.23
C THR A 109 4.09 14.67 -7.23
N ASP A 110 4.02 15.44 -8.32
CA ASP A 110 2.96 15.30 -9.32
C ASP A 110 3.03 13.94 -10.03
N LYS A 111 4.23 13.41 -10.25
CA LYS A 111 4.41 12.07 -10.79
C LYS A 111 3.88 10.99 -9.85
N ILE A 112 4.05 11.20 -8.53
CA ILE A 112 3.50 10.29 -7.53
C ILE A 112 1.97 10.36 -7.54
N PHE A 113 1.39 11.56 -7.60
CA PHE A 113 -0.07 11.73 -7.70
C PHE A 113 -0.64 11.05 -8.93
N GLN A 114 -0.02 11.23 -10.10
CA GLN A 114 -0.44 10.57 -11.34
C GLN A 114 -0.38 9.05 -11.22
N MET A 115 0.69 8.52 -10.60
CA MET A 115 0.84 7.09 -10.38
C MET A 115 -0.25 6.55 -9.46
N VAL A 116 -0.49 7.19 -8.31
CA VAL A 116 -1.51 6.76 -7.34
C VAL A 116 -2.92 6.81 -7.94
N MET A 117 -3.24 7.84 -8.73
CA MET A 117 -4.52 7.92 -9.44
C MET A 117 -4.66 6.87 -10.54
N GLY A 118 -3.56 6.51 -11.21
CA GLY A 118 -3.57 5.55 -12.31
C GLY A 118 -3.75 4.09 -11.89
N TRP A 119 -3.47 3.79 -10.61
CA TRP A 119 -3.59 2.44 -10.06
C TRP A 119 -4.71 2.41 -9.02
N ASP A 120 -5.60 1.44 -9.12
CA ASP A 120 -6.67 1.24 -8.12
C ASP A 120 -6.11 0.53 -6.89
N VAL A 121 -5.35 1.27 -6.06
CA VAL A 121 -4.75 0.74 -4.83
C VAL A 121 -5.78 0.73 -3.69
N ASP A 122 -5.67 -0.21 -2.76
CA ASP A 122 -6.55 -0.31 -1.59
C ASP A 122 -6.11 0.62 -0.44
N GLY A 123 -4.86 1.07 -0.46
CA GLY A 123 -4.29 2.01 0.50
C GLY A 123 -2.90 2.49 0.10
N VAL A 124 -2.44 3.55 0.76
CA VAL A 124 -1.14 4.17 0.51
C VAL A 124 -0.34 4.31 1.80
N ILE A 125 0.93 3.98 1.74
CA ILE A 125 1.93 4.32 2.76
C ILE A 125 2.86 5.35 2.14
N ALA A 126 2.82 6.59 2.66
CA ALA A 126 3.60 7.71 2.17
C ALA A 126 4.81 7.96 3.08
N ILE A 127 6.02 7.99 2.53
CA ILE A 127 7.26 8.18 3.28
C ILE A 127 7.92 9.49 2.83
N SER A 128 8.33 10.32 3.79
CA SER A 128 8.98 11.62 3.55
C SER A 128 8.12 12.60 2.74
N PHE A 129 6.84 12.64 3.04
CA PHE A 129 5.89 13.60 2.48
C PHE A 129 5.59 14.75 3.43
N SER A 130 5.17 15.91 2.91
CA SER A 130 4.50 16.90 3.73
C SER A 130 3.09 16.45 4.09
N LYS A 131 2.58 16.86 5.26
CA LYS A 131 1.21 16.59 5.70
C LYS A 131 0.18 17.05 4.65
N SER A 132 0.38 18.24 4.08
CA SER A 132 -0.46 18.78 3.00
C SER A 132 -0.49 17.87 1.76
N ASN A 133 0.64 17.32 1.33
CA ASN A 133 0.69 16.43 0.17
C ASN A 133 0.05 15.05 0.46
N CYS A 134 0.17 14.54 1.68
CA CYS A 134 -0.54 13.33 2.09
C CYS A 134 -2.06 13.53 2.02
N GLU A 135 -2.56 14.68 2.49
CA GLU A 135 -3.97 15.03 2.43
C GLU A 135 -4.46 15.18 0.99
N LYS A 136 -3.66 15.79 0.10
CA LYS A 136 -3.97 15.84 -1.35
C LYS A 136 -4.12 14.44 -1.96
N ILE A 137 -3.26 13.49 -1.60
CA ILE A 137 -3.42 12.10 -2.06
C ILE A 137 -4.74 11.53 -1.55
N TYR A 138 -5.08 11.71 -0.27
CA TYR A 138 -6.35 11.25 0.29
C TYR A 138 -7.55 11.81 -0.49
N GLN A 139 -7.57 13.10 -0.75
CA GLN A 139 -8.64 13.76 -1.52
C GLN A 139 -8.77 13.20 -2.95
N LEU A 140 -7.65 12.84 -3.58
CA LEU A 140 -7.63 12.31 -4.94
C LEU A 140 -8.22 10.90 -5.05
N ILE A 141 -7.94 10.03 -4.07
CA ILE A 141 -8.27 8.60 -4.18
C ILE A 141 -9.31 8.12 -3.17
N ASN A 142 -9.57 8.88 -2.11
CA ASN A 142 -10.48 8.53 -1.01
C ASN A 142 -10.25 7.10 -0.48
N LYS A 143 -8.98 6.77 -0.23
CA LYS A 143 -8.52 5.49 0.33
C LYS A 143 -7.71 5.74 1.61
N PRO A 144 -7.59 4.76 2.51
CA PRO A 144 -6.75 4.89 3.70
C PRO A 144 -5.30 5.27 3.34
N ILE A 145 -4.77 6.27 4.06
CA ILE A 145 -3.38 6.69 3.93
C ILE A 145 -2.73 6.71 5.30
N VAL A 146 -1.53 6.13 5.36
CA VAL A 146 -0.63 6.25 6.50
C VAL A 146 0.64 6.93 6.02
N SER A 147 1.07 7.97 6.73
CA SER A 147 2.38 8.58 6.48
C SER A 147 3.41 8.15 7.50
N ILE A 148 4.66 8.05 7.08
CA ILE A 148 5.82 7.83 7.94
C ILE A 148 6.66 9.10 7.88
N ASP A 149 6.88 9.71 9.07
CA ASP A 149 7.63 10.95 9.24
C ASP A 149 7.13 12.08 8.31
N ALA A 150 5.81 12.31 8.30
CA ALA A 150 5.25 13.44 7.57
C ALA A 150 5.62 14.76 8.26
N TYR A 151 6.08 15.71 7.47
CA TYR A 151 6.58 17.01 7.94
C TYR A 151 5.68 18.18 7.51
N GLY A 152 5.94 19.36 8.11
CA GLY A 152 5.24 20.58 7.79
C GLY A 152 3.81 20.63 8.35
N GLU A 153 3.06 21.63 7.92
CA GLU A 153 1.69 21.87 8.34
C GLU A 153 0.69 21.51 7.21
N LEU A 154 -0.57 21.42 7.57
CA LEU A 154 -1.66 21.33 6.60
C LEU A 154 -1.88 22.70 5.94
N ASP A 155 -2.26 22.70 4.67
CA ASP A 155 -2.69 23.93 3.99
C ASP A 155 -3.97 24.46 4.66
N ALA A 156 -4.19 25.77 4.56
CA ALA A 156 -5.37 26.41 5.13
C ALA A 156 -6.66 25.76 4.62
N GLY A 157 -7.52 25.34 5.54
CA GLY A 157 -8.80 24.69 5.25
C GLY A 157 -8.72 23.19 4.97
N GLN A 158 -7.55 22.56 5.06
CA GLN A 158 -7.44 21.10 5.02
C GLN A 158 -7.78 20.49 6.40
N GLU A 159 -8.55 19.41 6.37
CA GLU A 159 -8.78 18.53 7.52
C GLU A 159 -7.74 17.38 7.48
N ASN A 160 -7.40 16.86 8.63
CA ASN A 160 -6.44 15.75 8.73
C ASN A 160 -7.14 14.39 8.68
N HIS A 161 -7.07 13.72 7.54
CA HIS A 161 -7.59 12.35 7.34
C HIS A 161 -6.49 11.29 7.29
N VAL A 162 -5.23 11.69 7.42
CA VAL A 162 -4.06 10.84 7.28
C VAL A 162 -3.50 10.49 8.65
N LEU A 163 -3.32 9.19 8.93
CA LEU A 163 -2.60 8.75 10.12
C LEU A 163 -1.10 8.94 9.89
N ASN A 164 -0.45 9.76 10.74
CA ASN A 164 1.01 9.90 10.73
C ASN A 164 1.66 9.03 11.81
N ILE A 165 2.70 8.31 11.43
CA ILE A 165 3.58 7.55 12.33
C ILE A 165 4.97 8.18 12.22
N GLY A 166 5.53 8.63 13.34
CA GLY A 166 6.83 9.29 13.35
C GLY A 166 7.44 9.31 14.74
N LEU A 167 8.64 9.85 14.82
CA LEU A 167 9.33 10.11 16.07
C LEU A 167 8.81 11.40 16.70
N ASP A 168 8.91 11.50 18.03
CA ASP A 168 8.69 12.74 18.76
C ASP A 168 9.97 13.59 18.76
N ASP A 169 10.32 14.10 17.57
CA ASP A 169 11.56 14.83 17.32
C ASP A 169 11.61 16.15 18.10
N GLU A 170 10.46 16.78 18.30
CA GLU A 170 10.36 18.04 19.08
C GLU A 170 10.76 17.81 20.53
N SER A 171 10.18 16.82 21.20
CA SER A 171 10.56 16.45 22.58
C SER A 171 12.01 15.97 22.64
N GLY A 172 12.47 15.21 21.67
CA GLY A 172 13.85 14.74 21.57
C GLY A 172 14.83 15.91 21.48
N GLY A 173 14.59 16.84 20.57
CA GLY A 173 15.39 18.05 20.39
C GLY A 173 15.40 18.94 21.63
N TYR A 174 14.24 19.14 22.26
CA TYR A 174 14.12 19.90 23.51
C TYR A 174 14.95 19.27 24.63
N LEU A 175 14.79 17.98 24.87
CA LEU A 175 15.50 17.28 25.95
C LEU A 175 17.01 17.30 25.74
N MET A 176 17.48 17.09 24.52
CA MET A 176 18.91 17.14 24.19
C MET A 176 19.48 18.54 24.40
N THR A 177 18.81 19.58 23.91
CA THR A 177 19.23 20.97 24.07
C THR A 177 19.26 21.35 25.52
N LYS A 178 18.21 21.01 26.29
CA LYS A 178 18.15 21.26 27.75
C LYS A 178 19.33 20.62 28.49
N TYR A 179 19.62 19.36 28.19
CA TYR A 179 20.75 18.64 28.80
C TYR A 179 22.09 19.33 28.51
N LEU A 180 22.33 19.77 27.27
CA LEU A 180 23.55 20.48 26.88
C LEU A 180 23.68 21.81 27.64
N LEU A 181 22.61 22.58 27.80
CA LEU A 181 22.58 23.82 28.59
C LEU A 181 22.86 23.57 30.05
N GLU A 182 22.29 22.51 30.67
CA GLU A 182 22.57 22.11 32.03
C GLU A 182 24.04 21.69 32.24
N CYS A 183 24.69 21.15 31.21
CA CYS A 183 26.13 20.85 31.22
C CYS A 183 27.03 22.08 30.99
N GLY A 184 26.47 23.29 30.81
CA GLY A 184 27.21 24.55 30.69
C GLY A 184 27.64 24.90 29.25
N TYR A 185 27.10 24.22 28.25
CA TYR A 185 27.33 24.60 26.82
C TYR A 185 26.46 25.78 26.47
N GLU A 186 27.07 26.87 26.01
CA GLU A 186 26.37 28.11 25.60
C GLU A 186 26.13 28.23 24.08
N HIS A 187 26.91 27.52 23.27
CA HIS A 187 26.83 27.54 21.82
C HIS A 187 26.45 26.15 21.31
N ILE A 188 25.15 25.98 21.01
CA ILE A 188 24.56 24.73 20.51
C ILE A 188 24.12 24.97 19.06
N GLN A 189 24.64 24.18 18.12
CA GLN A 189 24.29 24.23 16.68
C GLN A 189 23.66 22.92 16.23
#